data_3f6d055658644f0a5a86d20f8ba3946b
#
_entry.id   3f6d055658644f0a5a86d20f8ba3946b
#
_cell.length_a   1.000
_cell.length_b   1.000
_cell.length_c   1.000
_cell.angle_alpha   90.00
_cell.angle_beta   90.00
_cell.angle_gamma   90.00
#
_symmetry.space_group_name_H-M   'P 1'
#
loop_
_entity.id
_entity.type
_entity.pdbx_description
1 polymer ?
#
loop_
_entity_poly.entity_id
_entity_poly.type
_entity_poly.pdbx_seq_one_letter_code
_entity_poly.pdbx_strand_id
1 'polypeptide(L)'
;MPRVLLVEDNEMNRDMLSRRLRKKGFEVDMALDGAQGVEMARSGAYDIVLMDMSLPVIDGWEATRQLRAAPETQTIPIIALTAHAMSGDRDRAMDAGCSDYDTKPVEIDRLLLKMNTLLGGA
;
A
#
# COMPACT_ATOMS: atom_id res chain seq x y z
N MET A 1 14.95 3.74 -9.49
CA MET A 1 14.48 3.06 -8.28
C MET A 1 13.04 3.45 -8.02
N PRO A 2 12.11 2.48 -7.98
CA PRO A 2 10.72 2.82 -7.68
C PRO A 2 10.57 3.38 -6.27
N ARG A 3 9.66 4.34 -6.14
CA ARG A 3 9.35 4.95 -4.85
C ARG A 3 8.06 4.34 -4.31
N VAL A 4 8.14 3.85 -3.08
CA VAL A 4 7.04 3.18 -2.40
C VAL A 4 6.56 4.04 -1.23
N LEU A 5 5.26 4.22 -1.13
CA LEU A 5 4.65 4.78 0.07
C LEU A 5 4.06 3.62 0.88
N LEU A 6 4.59 3.41 2.07
CA LEU A 6 4.10 2.38 2.99
C LEU A 6 3.24 3.06 4.06
N VAL A 7 1.95 2.74 4.07
CA VAL A 7 1.01 3.27 5.05
C VAL A 7 0.72 2.18 6.07
N GLU A 8 1.30 2.30 7.26
CA GLU A 8 1.24 1.30 8.31
C GLU A 8 1.37 1.98 9.66
N ASP A 9 0.44 1.75 10.58
CA ASP A 9 0.45 2.39 11.90
C ASP A 9 1.33 1.68 12.92
N ASN A 10 1.64 0.41 12.72
CA ASN A 10 2.46 -0.37 13.65
C ASN A 10 3.94 -0.13 13.37
N GLU A 11 4.65 0.41 14.36
CA GLU A 11 6.06 0.78 14.21
C GLU A 11 6.94 -0.42 13.84
N MET A 12 6.74 -1.56 14.47
CA MET A 12 7.54 -2.76 14.17
C MET A 12 7.33 -3.23 12.74
N ASN A 13 6.09 -3.24 12.29
CA ASN A 13 5.76 -3.65 10.92
C ASN A 13 6.32 -2.66 9.90
N ARG A 14 6.21 -1.34 10.18
CA ARG A 14 6.80 -0.32 9.32
C ARG A 14 8.30 -0.52 9.17
N ASP A 15 8.98 -0.66 10.30
CA ASP A 15 10.43 -0.79 10.32
C ASP A 15 10.88 -2.05 9.57
N MET A 16 10.27 -3.17 9.88
CA MET A 16 10.64 -4.45 9.27
C MET A 16 10.41 -4.44 7.76
N LEU A 17 9.24 -4.01 7.33
CA LEU A 17 8.88 -4.05 5.92
C LEU A 17 9.67 -3.02 5.12
N SER A 18 9.84 -1.80 5.65
CA SER A 18 10.62 -0.77 4.97
C SER A 18 12.08 -1.19 4.77
N ARG A 19 12.69 -1.81 5.77
CA ARG A 19 14.06 -2.32 5.65
C ARG A 19 14.18 -3.37 4.55
N ARG A 20 13.25 -4.31 4.51
CA ARG A 20 13.28 -5.37 3.51
C ARG A 20 13.11 -4.82 2.10
N LEU A 21 12.20 -3.87 1.93
CA LEU A 21 11.98 -3.24 0.63
C LEU A 21 13.20 -2.44 0.19
N ARG A 22 13.82 -1.69 1.10
CA ARG A 22 15.04 -0.93 0.77
C ARG A 22 16.18 -1.84 0.33
N LYS A 23 16.32 -3.00 0.96
CA LYS A 23 17.32 -4.00 0.56
C LYS A 23 17.09 -4.53 -0.86
N LYS A 24 15.84 -4.48 -1.32
CA LYS A 24 15.50 -4.94 -2.67
C LYS A 24 15.57 -3.82 -3.71
N GLY A 25 16.05 -2.64 -3.33
CA GLY A 25 16.29 -1.54 -4.26
C GLY A 25 15.16 -0.52 -4.35
N PHE A 26 14.20 -0.55 -3.43
CA PHE A 26 13.12 0.45 -3.42
C PHE A 26 13.46 1.62 -2.51
N GLU A 27 13.00 2.81 -2.90
CA GLU A 27 12.96 3.96 -1.99
C GLU A 27 11.61 3.90 -1.26
N VAL A 28 11.65 4.00 0.07
CA VAL A 28 10.44 3.82 0.89
C VAL A 28 10.24 5.03 1.78
N ASP A 29 9.09 5.68 1.65
CA ASP A 29 8.60 6.66 2.62
C ASP A 29 7.43 6.02 3.38
N MET A 30 7.22 6.46 4.61
CA MET A 30 6.23 5.85 5.50
C MET A 30 5.22 6.86 5.99
N ALA A 31 3.96 6.45 6.02
CA ALA A 31 2.87 7.20 6.64
C ALA A 31 2.35 6.42 7.83
N LEU A 32 1.91 7.11 8.88
CA LEU A 32 1.55 6.50 10.16
C LEU A 32 0.04 6.22 10.29
N ASP A 33 -0.76 6.84 9.45
CA ASP A 33 -2.22 6.65 9.43
C ASP A 33 -2.77 6.92 8.03
N GLY A 34 -4.06 6.68 7.86
CA GLY A 34 -4.71 6.82 6.57
C GLY A 34 -4.73 8.24 6.05
N ALA A 35 -4.96 9.21 6.92
CA ALA A 35 -4.99 10.62 6.52
C ALA A 35 -3.62 11.09 6.03
N GLN A 36 -2.57 10.74 6.76
CA GLN A 36 -1.21 11.06 6.37
C GLN A 36 -0.84 10.37 5.05
N GLY A 37 -1.27 9.12 4.89
CA GLY A 37 -1.04 8.37 3.66
C GLY A 37 -1.65 9.04 2.43
N VAL A 38 -2.89 9.50 2.55
CA VAL A 38 -3.56 10.22 1.46
C VAL A 38 -2.82 11.52 1.13
N GLU A 39 -2.48 12.30 2.15
CA GLU A 39 -1.79 13.57 1.96
C GLU A 39 -0.43 13.37 1.29
N MET A 40 0.36 12.42 1.76
CA MET A 40 1.66 12.14 1.19
C MET A 40 1.56 11.63 -0.24
N ALA A 41 0.63 10.73 -0.51
CA ALA A 41 0.45 10.19 -1.85
C ALA A 41 0.06 11.28 -2.86
N ARG A 42 -0.77 12.22 -2.44
CA ARG A 42 -1.22 13.31 -3.32
C ARG A 42 -0.13 14.32 -3.61
N SER A 43 0.76 14.55 -2.66
CA SER A 43 1.83 15.56 -2.80
C SER A 43 3.16 14.98 -3.27
N GLY A 44 3.32 13.65 -3.22
CA GLY A 44 4.55 12.98 -3.60
C GLY A 44 4.44 12.31 -4.96
N ALA A 45 5.59 11.86 -5.47
CA ALA A 45 5.66 11.13 -6.72
C ALA A 45 5.99 9.66 -6.40
N TYR A 46 4.99 8.90 -6.01
CA TYR A 46 5.15 7.49 -5.68
C TYR A 46 4.74 6.61 -6.85
N ASP A 47 5.45 5.50 -7.00
CA ASP A 47 5.16 4.53 -8.05
C ASP A 47 4.15 3.49 -7.59
N ILE A 48 4.07 3.25 -6.28
CA ILE A 48 3.15 2.27 -5.71
C ILE A 48 2.89 2.60 -4.24
N VAL A 49 1.68 2.27 -3.77
CA VAL A 49 1.28 2.43 -2.37
C VAL A 49 0.98 1.05 -1.78
N LEU A 50 1.57 0.77 -0.62
CA LEU A 50 1.21 -0.39 0.19
C LEU A 50 0.36 0.12 1.34
N MET A 51 -0.92 -0.28 1.37
CA MET A 51 -1.91 0.29 2.26
C MET A 51 -2.42 -0.75 3.25
N ASP A 52 -2.10 -0.57 4.54
CA ASP A 52 -2.71 -1.38 5.60
C ASP A 52 -4.20 -1.03 5.68
N MET A 53 -5.05 -2.04 5.75
CA MET A 53 -6.50 -1.81 5.81
C MET A 53 -6.97 -1.47 7.22
N SER A 54 -6.22 -1.78 8.27
CA SER A 54 -6.58 -1.56 9.68
C SER A 54 -5.93 -0.30 10.26
N LEU A 55 -6.11 0.84 9.61
CA LEU A 55 -5.46 2.08 10.01
C LEU A 55 -6.33 2.92 10.94
N PRO A 56 -5.71 3.73 11.84
CA PRO A 56 -6.44 4.73 12.61
C PRO A 56 -6.74 5.97 11.76
N VAL A 57 -7.59 6.84 12.28
CA VAL A 57 -8.08 8.10 11.71
C VAL A 57 -9.03 7.82 10.55
N ILE A 58 -8.53 7.39 9.41
CA ILE A 58 -9.34 6.78 8.36
C ILE A 58 -8.69 5.44 8.01
N ASP A 59 -9.52 4.42 7.78
CA ASP A 59 -9.00 3.10 7.47
C ASP A 59 -8.48 3.03 6.02
N GLY A 60 -7.85 1.91 5.68
CA GLY A 60 -7.26 1.74 4.35
C GLY A 60 -8.29 1.71 3.22
N TRP A 61 -9.52 1.25 3.49
CA TRP A 61 -10.61 1.25 2.52
C TRP A 61 -10.96 2.69 2.10
N GLU A 62 -11.19 3.55 3.10
CA GLU A 62 -11.52 4.95 2.86
C GLU A 62 -10.35 5.70 2.25
N ALA A 63 -9.12 5.47 2.73
CA ALA A 63 -7.93 6.09 2.17
C ALA A 63 -7.80 5.75 0.68
N THR A 64 -8.03 4.50 0.30
CA THR A 64 -7.98 4.06 -1.09
C THR A 64 -9.04 4.77 -1.94
N ARG A 65 -10.26 4.88 -1.41
CA ARG A 65 -11.33 5.60 -2.14
C ARG A 65 -10.94 7.06 -2.38
N GLN A 66 -10.36 7.71 -1.38
CA GLN A 66 -9.93 9.10 -1.52
C GLN A 66 -8.83 9.24 -2.57
N LEU A 67 -7.89 8.32 -2.61
CA LEU A 67 -6.82 8.32 -3.61
C LEU A 67 -7.40 8.15 -5.02
N ARG A 68 -8.37 7.27 -5.19
CA ARG A 68 -9.01 7.04 -6.50
C ARG A 68 -9.86 8.23 -6.94
N ALA A 69 -10.35 9.03 -6.01
CA ALA A 69 -11.15 10.21 -6.31
C ALA A 69 -10.30 11.42 -6.69
N ALA A 70 -9.02 11.43 -6.34
CA ALA A 70 -8.12 12.55 -6.61
C ALA A 70 -7.37 12.34 -7.93
N PRO A 71 -7.35 13.36 -8.84
CA PRO A 71 -6.68 13.21 -10.13
C PRO A 71 -5.20 12.83 -10.01
N GLU A 72 -4.51 13.33 -8.98
CA GLU A 72 -3.09 13.09 -8.79
C GLU A 72 -2.76 11.63 -8.50
N THR A 73 -3.71 10.87 -7.95
CA THR A 73 -3.49 9.50 -7.47
C THR A 73 -4.47 8.49 -8.06
N GLN A 74 -5.29 8.92 -9.01
CA GLN A 74 -6.38 8.10 -9.55
C GLN A 74 -5.90 6.76 -10.13
N THR A 75 -4.70 6.73 -10.69
CA THR A 75 -4.16 5.54 -11.36
C THR A 75 -2.97 4.90 -10.66
N ILE A 76 -2.57 5.41 -9.49
CA ILE A 76 -1.41 4.85 -8.80
C ILE A 76 -1.72 3.42 -8.35
N PRO A 77 -0.79 2.46 -8.55
CA PRO A 77 -1.00 1.10 -8.03
C PRO A 77 -1.09 1.10 -6.51
N ILE A 78 -2.08 0.39 -5.97
CA ILE A 78 -2.29 0.25 -4.53
C ILE A 78 -2.46 -1.22 -4.21
N ILE A 79 -1.62 -1.74 -3.31
CA ILE A 79 -1.76 -3.10 -2.78
C ILE A 79 -2.30 -2.99 -1.36
N ALA A 80 -3.45 -3.61 -1.12
CA ALA A 80 -4.04 -3.68 0.21
C ALA A 80 -3.30 -4.73 1.05
N LEU A 81 -2.91 -4.38 2.27
CA LEU A 81 -2.35 -5.32 3.22
C LEU A 81 -3.41 -5.61 4.29
N THR A 82 -3.90 -6.83 4.33
CA THR A 82 -4.99 -7.22 5.22
C THR A 82 -4.58 -8.35 6.15
N ALA A 83 -5.10 -8.34 7.38
CA ALA A 83 -4.88 -9.42 8.34
C ALA A 83 -5.76 -10.65 8.05
N HIS A 84 -6.75 -10.51 7.17
CA HIS A 84 -7.71 -11.57 6.88
C HIS A 84 -7.69 -11.95 5.41
N ALA A 85 -7.50 -13.24 5.14
CA ALA A 85 -7.45 -13.79 3.80
C ALA A 85 -8.83 -14.28 3.31
N MET A 86 -9.91 -13.79 3.91
CA MET A 86 -11.25 -14.20 3.53
C MET A 86 -11.65 -13.59 2.19
N SER A 87 -12.44 -14.29 1.41
CA SER A 87 -12.88 -13.84 0.10
C SER A 87 -13.57 -12.48 0.13
N GLY A 88 -14.32 -12.18 1.19
CA GLY A 88 -14.98 -10.89 1.37
C GLY A 88 -13.98 -9.72 1.46
N ASP A 89 -12.82 -9.92 2.07
CA ASP A 89 -11.81 -8.88 2.19
C ASP A 89 -11.17 -8.56 0.83
N ARG A 90 -10.95 -9.59 0.01
CA ARG A 90 -10.45 -9.37 -1.34
C ARG A 90 -11.43 -8.54 -2.16
N ASP A 91 -12.70 -8.91 -2.16
CA ASP A 91 -13.72 -8.19 -2.90
C ASP A 91 -13.84 -6.77 -2.41
N ARG A 92 -13.79 -6.56 -1.10
CA ARG A 92 -13.85 -5.25 -0.48
C ARG A 92 -12.67 -4.37 -0.90
N ALA A 93 -11.46 -4.95 -0.96
CA ALA A 93 -10.27 -4.23 -1.40
C ALA A 93 -10.41 -3.79 -2.86
N MET A 94 -10.84 -4.70 -3.73
CA MET A 94 -11.00 -4.40 -5.15
C MET A 94 -12.10 -3.37 -5.36
N ASP A 95 -13.21 -3.46 -4.63
CA ASP A 95 -14.30 -2.50 -4.71
C ASP A 95 -13.89 -1.11 -4.25
N ALA A 96 -12.98 -1.01 -3.29
CA ALA A 96 -12.44 0.27 -2.84
C ALA A 96 -11.47 0.90 -3.87
N GLY A 97 -11.00 0.11 -4.82
CA GLY A 97 -10.11 0.59 -5.88
C GLY A 97 -8.67 0.11 -5.77
N CYS A 98 -8.38 -0.87 -4.92
CA CYS A 98 -7.05 -1.46 -4.84
C CYS A 98 -6.71 -2.20 -6.13
N SER A 99 -5.43 -2.16 -6.50
CA SER A 99 -4.94 -2.90 -7.68
C SER A 99 -4.76 -4.38 -7.38
N ASP A 100 -4.37 -4.70 -6.14
CA ASP A 100 -4.20 -6.06 -5.67
C ASP A 100 -4.28 -6.06 -4.15
N TYR A 101 -4.14 -7.22 -3.54
CA TYR A 101 -4.11 -7.36 -2.10
C TYR A 101 -3.06 -8.39 -1.69
N ASP A 102 -2.62 -8.33 -0.44
CA ASP A 102 -1.80 -9.36 0.16
C ASP A 102 -2.19 -9.51 1.63
N THR A 103 -1.84 -10.64 2.21
CA THR A 103 -2.25 -10.97 3.57
C THR A 103 -1.07 -10.84 4.54
N LYS A 104 -1.39 -10.48 5.78
CA LYS A 104 -0.42 -10.46 6.87
C LYS A 104 -0.37 -11.85 7.52
N PRO A 105 0.78 -12.29 7.98
CA PRO A 105 2.07 -11.61 7.93
C PRO A 105 2.60 -11.50 6.49
N VAL A 106 3.24 -10.40 6.19
CA VAL A 106 3.73 -10.14 4.83
C VAL A 106 4.90 -11.08 4.53
N GLU A 107 4.77 -11.80 3.41
CA GLU A 107 5.86 -12.59 2.88
C GLU A 107 6.51 -11.79 1.75
N ILE A 108 7.78 -11.42 1.94
CA ILE A 108 8.42 -10.43 1.06
C ILE A 108 8.49 -10.88 -0.39
N ASP A 109 8.79 -12.15 -0.64
CA ASP A 109 8.93 -12.63 -2.01
C ASP A 109 7.60 -12.61 -2.76
N ARG A 110 6.51 -12.98 -2.08
CA ARG A 110 5.16 -12.91 -2.65
C ARG A 110 4.76 -11.46 -2.93
N LEU A 111 5.03 -10.57 -1.98
CA LEU A 111 4.71 -9.15 -2.15
C LEU A 111 5.50 -8.55 -3.31
N LEU A 112 6.78 -8.89 -3.45
CA LEU A 112 7.62 -8.39 -4.53
C LEU A 112 7.11 -8.79 -5.90
N LEU A 113 6.61 -10.03 -6.04
CA LEU A 113 6.02 -10.46 -7.31
C LEU A 113 4.83 -9.59 -7.70
N LYS A 114 3.97 -9.28 -6.74
CA LYS A 114 2.81 -8.41 -6.98
C LYS A 114 3.23 -6.99 -7.31
N MET A 115 4.19 -6.44 -6.57
CA MET A 115 4.71 -5.11 -6.81
C MET A 115 5.33 -5.00 -8.21
N ASN A 116 6.17 -5.95 -8.58
CA ASN A 116 6.84 -5.93 -9.88
C ASN A 116 5.85 -6.03 -11.03
N THR A 117 4.81 -6.84 -10.87
CA THR A 117 3.75 -6.94 -11.87
C THR A 117 3.05 -5.60 -12.08
N LEU A 118 2.71 -4.90 -10.98
CA LEU A 118 2.02 -3.62 -11.06
C LEU A 118 2.92 -2.49 -11.55
N LEU A 119 4.22 -2.59 -11.28
CA LEU A 119 5.19 -1.60 -11.74
C LEU A 119 5.60 -1.79 -13.20
N GLY A 120 5.06 -2.81 -13.85
CA GLY A 120 5.38 -3.09 -15.24
C GLY A 120 6.73 -3.76 -15.45
N GLY A 121 7.37 -4.19 -14.38
CA GLY A 121 8.61 -4.93 -14.42
C GLY A 121 8.32 -6.39 -14.76
N ALA A 122 8.71 -6.81 -15.91
CA ALA A 122 8.51 -8.19 -16.33
C ALA A 122 9.42 -9.13 -15.53
#